data_c734be1eba7482df9793cf879a20ab9c
#
_entry.id   c734be1eba7482df9793cf879a20ab9c
#
_cell.length_a   1.000
_cell.length_b   1.000
_cell.length_c   1.000
_cell.angle_alpha   90.00
_cell.angle_beta   90.00
_cell.angle_gamma   90.00
#
_symmetry.space_group_name_H-M   'P 1'
#
loop_
_entity.id
_entity.type
_entity.pdbx_description
1 polymer ?
#
loop_
_entity_poly.entity_id
_entity_poly.type
_entity_poly.pdbx_seq_one_letter_code
_entity_poly.pdbx_strand_id
1 'polypeptide(L)'
;MGTETLLKIREMGREVKRKRQNEMVDYAYMTAPCGLPCFECYLYLAQFDEEMAETIAGVLGLSKEDTKCKGCRAEDGQCGHLAMECRVYKCIQKTGLQTCAECRDFPCDYLHPYSDQAMKPHNTKVFNLCRIKKVGLEAWAKNEAGGILDKYYYGQWTL
;
A
#
# COMPACT_ATOMS: atom_id res chain seq x y z
N MET A 1 13.33 2.46 13.53
CA MET A 1 12.36 1.41 13.93
C MET A 1 13.14 0.12 14.16
N GLY A 2 13.00 -0.50 15.34
CA GLY A 2 13.70 -1.75 15.67
C GLY A 2 13.15 -2.94 14.86
N THR A 3 14.00 -3.90 14.53
CA THR A 3 13.63 -5.12 13.78
C THR A 3 12.49 -5.89 14.46
N GLU A 4 12.51 -5.95 15.79
CA GLU A 4 11.49 -6.63 16.60
C GLU A 4 10.10 -6.02 16.44
N THR A 5 9.97 -4.70 16.46
CA THR A 5 8.68 -4.02 16.27
C THR A 5 8.13 -4.25 14.87
N LEU A 6 8.99 -4.26 13.84
CA LEU A 6 8.58 -4.60 12.47
C LEU A 6 8.05 -6.02 12.37
N LEU A 7 8.72 -6.98 13.00
CA LEU A 7 8.30 -8.38 13.02
C LEU A 7 6.96 -8.54 13.75
N LYS A 8 6.76 -7.81 14.86
CA LYS A 8 5.48 -7.78 15.58
C LYS A 8 4.35 -7.26 14.68
N ILE A 9 4.53 -6.12 14.02
CA ILE A 9 3.53 -5.56 13.08
C ILE A 9 3.21 -6.53 11.95
N ARG A 10 4.23 -7.21 11.40
CA ARG A 10 4.05 -8.24 10.37
C ARG A 10 3.16 -9.37 10.84
N GLU A 11 3.42 -9.90 12.04
CA GLU A 11 2.64 -11.02 12.59
C GLU A 11 1.18 -10.61 12.86
N MET A 12 0.96 -9.43 13.45
CA MET A 12 -0.38 -8.88 13.64
C MET A 12 -1.10 -8.72 12.31
N GLY A 13 -0.44 -8.19 11.27
CA GLY A 13 -1.02 -8.05 9.94
C GLY A 13 -1.39 -9.40 9.30
N ARG A 14 -0.59 -10.44 9.52
CA ARG A 14 -0.91 -11.81 9.07
C ARG A 14 -2.13 -12.37 9.78
N GLU A 15 -2.23 -12.14 11.08
CA GLU A 15 -3.38 -12.58 11.87
C GLU A 15 -4.67 -11.88 11.43
N VAL A 16 -4.63 -10.57 11.19
CA VAL A 16 -5.77 -9.81 10.64
C VAL A 16 -6.20 -10.40 9.30
N LYS A 17 -5.26 -10.63 8.39
CA LYS A 17 -5.57 -11.22 7.07
C LYS A 17 -6.16 -12.63 7.20
N ARG A 18 -5.65 -13.45 8.11
CA ARG A 18 -6.18 -14.79 8.38
C ARG A 18 -7.62 -14.75 8.87
N LYS A 19 -7.94 -13.84 9.78
CA LYS A 19 -9.33 -13.67 10.28
C LYS A 19 -10.30 -13.24 9.18
N ARG A 20 -9.79 -12.50 8.19
CA ARG A 20 -10.57 -11.95 7.07
C ARG A 20 -10.45 -12.73 5.75
N GLN A 21 -9.88 -13.93 5.77
CA GLN A 21 -9.60 -14.73 4.55
C GLN A 21 -10.85 -15.07 3.72
N ASN A 22 -12.04 -15.07 4.32
CA ASN A 22 -13.31 -15.35 3.64
C ASN A 22 -14.03 -14.08 3.15
N GLU A 23 -13.48 -12.90 3.41
CA GLU A 23 -14.06 -11.66 2.93
C GLU A 23 -13.70 -11.43 1.47
N MET A 24 -14.69 -11.01 0.67
CA MET A 24 -14.42 -10.59 -0.71
C MET A 24 -13.70 -9.24 -0.71
N VAL A 25 -12.53 -9.21 -1.31
CA VAL A 25 -11.76 -7.98 -1.53
C VAL A 25 -12.01 -7.48 -2.94
N ASP A 26 -12.52 -6.27 -3.09
CA ASP A 26 -12.53 -5.57 -4.38
C ASP A 26 -11.12 -5.07 -4.69
N TYR A 27 -10.34 -5.89 -5.37
CA TYR A 27 -8.96 -5.56 -5.72
C TYR A 27 -8.85 -4.33 -6.63
N ALA A 28 -9.83 -4.11 -7.51
CA ALA A 28 -9.85 -2.94 -8.37
C ALA A 28 -10.00 -1.66 -7.54
N TYR A 29 -10.92 -1.65 -6.58
CA TYR A 29 -11.11 -0.53 -5.67
C TYR A 29 -9.95 -0.36 -4.69
N MET A 30 -9.44 -1.46 -4.13
CA MET A 30 -8.41 -1.47 -3.09
C MET A 30 -6.97 -1.40 -3.62
N THR A 31 -6.78 -1.35 -4.94
CA THR A 31 -5.49 -1.00 -5.53
C THR A 31 -5.42 0.51 -5.75
N ALA A 32 -4.47 1.17 -5.11
CA ALA A 32 -4.24 2.59 -5.33
C ALA A 32 -3.87 2.86 -6.81
N PRO A 33 -4.22 4.01 -7.37
CA PRO A 33 -3.84 4.37 -8.74
C PRO A 33 -2.34 4.24 -9.05
N CYS A 34 -1.50 4.49 -8.06
CA CYS A 34 -0.05 4.37 -8.16
C CYS A 34 0.48 2.93 -8.04
N GLY A 35 -0.39 1.91 -7.94
CA GLY A 35 0.00 0.50 -7.85
C GLY A 35 0.31 0.02 -6.44
N LEU A 36 -0.02 0.77 -5.38
CA LEU A 36 0.09 0.26 -4.02
C LEU A 36 -1.08 -0.66 -3.69
N PRO A 37 -0.82 -1.85 -3.12
CA PRO A 37 -1.86 -2.76 -2.65
C PRO A 37 -2.40 -2.29 -1.30
N CYS A 38 -3.37 -1.36 -1.26
CA CYS A 38 -3.94 -0.87 -0.01
C CYS A 38 -4.48 -2.00 0.86
N PHE A 39 -5.02 -3.08 0.27
CA PHE A 39 -5.50 -4.26 0.97
C PHE A 39 -4.42 -5.05 1.72
N GLU A 40 -3.13 -4.85 1.39
CA GLU A 40 -1.97 -5.42 2.08
C GLU A 40 -1.30 -4.42 3.04
N CYS A 41 -1.72 -3.15 3.01
CA CYS A 41 -1.07 -2.10 3.78
C CYS A 41 -1.36 -2.24 5.27
N TYR A 42 -0.34 -2.14 6.11
CA TYR A 42 -0.48 -2.24 7.56
C TYR A 42 -1.39 -1.15 8.15
N LEU A 43 -1.41 0.06 7.58
CA LEU A 43 -2.32 1.12 7.98
C LEU A 43 -3.79 0.77 7.65
N TYR A 44 -4.02 0.06 6.55
CA TYR A 44 -5.35 -0.46 6.24
C TYR A 44 -5.74 -1.60 7.18
N LEU A 45 -4.83 -2.53 7.44
CA LEU A 45 -5.08 -3.67 8.34
C LEU A 45 -5.30 -3.24 9.79
N ALA A 46 -4.70 -2.14 10.21
CA ALA A 46 -4.88 -1.56 11.54
C ALA A 46 -6.33 -1.14 11.87
N GLN A 47 -7.21 -0.99 10.87
CA GLN A 47 -8.63 -0.75 11.12
C GLN A 47 -9.32 -1.91 11.85
N PHE A 48 -8.77 -3.11 11.72
CA PHE A 48 -9.37 -4.36 12.18
C PHE A 48 -8.70 -4.91 13.44
N ASP A 49 -7.70 -4.19 13.97
CA ASP A 49 -6.96 -4.60 15.17
C ASP A 49 -6.45 -3.38 15.93
N GLU A 50 -7.01 -3.14 17.10
CA GLU A 50 -6.71 -1.96 17.93
C GLU A 50 -5.26 -1.96 18.45
N GLU A 51 -4.72 -3.12 18.83
CA GLU A 51 -3.34 -3.23 19.30
C GLU A 51 -2.36 -2.91 18.15
N MET A 52 -2.68 -3.37 16.94
CA MET A 52 -1.92 -3.04 15.74
C MET A 52 -1.94 -1.53 15.46
N ALA A 53 -3.11 -0.89 15.57
CA ALA A 53 -3.25 0.56 15.40
C ALA A 53 -2.39 1.33 16.41
N GLU A 54 -2.44 0.97 17.69
CA GLU A 54 -1.64 1.58 18.76
C GLU A 54 -0.14 1.38 18.52
N THR A 55 0.26 0.17 18.14
CA THR A 55 1.67 -0.14 17.85
C THR A 55 2.20 0.71 16.69
N ILE A 56 1.43 0.83 15.61
CA ILE A 56 1.81 1.62 14.43
C ILE A 56 1.81 3.12 14.77
N ALA A 57 0.83 3.62 15.52
CA ALA A 57 0.76 5.01 15.96
C ALA A 57 2.03 5.41 16.73
N GLY A 58 2.46 4.57 17.68
CA GLY A 58 3.69 4.80 18.45
C GLY A 58 4.96 4.80 17.59
N VAL A 59 4.99 3.96 16.55
CA VAL A 59 6.14 3.87 15.63
C VAL A 59 6.24 5.08 14.69
N LEU A 60 5.09 5.53 14.17
CA LEU A 60 5.03 6.59 13.16
C LEU A 60 4.88 7.99 13.75
N GLY A 61 4.61 8.10 15.05
CA GLY A 61 4.30 9.38 15.71
C GLY A 61 2.98 9.98 15.23
N LEU A 62 2.01 9.12 14.87
CA LEU A 62 0.68 9.50 14.40
C LEU A 62 -0.36 9.33 15.51
N SER A 63 -1.54 9.94 15.33
CA SER A 63 -2.69 9.56 16.13
C SER A 63 -3.15 8.15 15.76
N LYS A 64 -3.87 7.49 16.67
CA LYS A 64 -4.43 6.16 16.39
C LYS A 64 -5.43 6.19 15.23
N GLU A 65 -6.19 7.26 15.12
CA GLU A 65 -7.14 7.49 14.04
C GLU A 65 -6.44 7.61 12.68
N ASP A 66 -5.33 8.34 12.61
CA ASP A 66 -4.55 8.52 11.38
C ASP A 66 -3.85 7.22 10.91
N THR A 67 -3.73 6.24 11.79
CA THR A 67 -3.23 4.90 11.42
C THR A 67 -4.29 3.98 10.83
N LYS A 68 -5.56 4.36 10.85
CA LYS A 68 -6.69 3.56 10.34
C LYS A 68 -7.09 3.98 8.93
N CYS A 69 -6.19 3.83 7.98
CA CYS A 69 -6.41 4.20 6.58
C CYS A 69 -7.47 3.30 5.91
N LYS A 70 -8.47 3.92 5.29
CA LYS A 70 -9.54 3.20 4.55
C LYS A 70 -9.16 2.86 3.11
N GLY A 71 -7.99 3.26 2.68
CA GLY A 71 -7.51 3.09 1.31
C GLY A 71 -7.65 4.36 0.48
N CYS A 72 -6.77 4.48 -0.49
CA CYS A 72 -6.59 5.69 -1.30
C CYS A 72 -7.88 6.19 -1.95
N ARG A 73 -8.73 5.29 -2.46
CA ARG A 73 -9.98 5.67 -3.13
C ARG A 73 -11.08 6.06 -2.16
N ALA A 74 -11.14 5.42 -1.00
CA ALA A 74 -12.11 5.74 0.05
C ALA A 74 -11.84 7.10 0.71
N GLU A 75 -10.62 7.57 0.65
CA GLU A 75 -10.16 8.81 1.26
C GLU A 75 -9.80 9.90 0.22
N ASP A 76 -10.25 9.74 -1.02
CA ASP A 76 -10.02 10.70 -2.12
C ASP A 76 -8.54 11.12 -2.28
N GLY A 77 -7.62 10.20 -1.98
CA GLY A 77 -6.19 10.45 -2.02
C GLY A 77 -5.64 11.27 -0.84
N GLN A 78 -6.47 11.54 0.17
CA GLN A 78 -6.11 12.32 1.37
C GLN A 78 -5.94 11.41 2.60
N CYS A 79 -5.16 10.36 2.45
CA CYS A 79 -4.90 9.45 3.58
C CYS A 79 -4.25 10.18 4.76
N GLY A 80 -4.77 10.00 5.98
CA GLY A 80 -4.35 10.73 7.18
C GLY A 80 -2.83 10.66 7.49
N HIS A 81 -2.15 9.64 6.98
CA HIS A 81 -0.70 9.49 7.10
C HIS A 81 0.11 10.25 6.05
N LEU A 82 -0.54 10.96 5.12
CA LEU A 82 0.11 11.79 4.12
C LEU A 82 0.05 13.26 4.51
N ALA A 83 1.21 13.91 4.58
CA ALA A 83 1.31 15.33 4.89
C ALA A 83 0.90 16.24 3.72
N MET A 84 0.65 15.67 2.54
CA MET A 84 0.35 16.42 1.32
C MET A 84 -0.64 15.69 0.45
N GLU A 85 -1.27 16.45 -0.42
CA GLU A 85 -2.22 15.95 -1.42
C GLU A 85 -1.54 15.04 -2.46
N CYS A 86 -2.17 13.90 -2.76
CA CYS A 86 -1.61 12.94 -3.69
C CYS A 86 -1.82 13.37 -5.16
N ARG A 87 -0.75 13.82 -5.81
CA ARG A 87 -0.77 14.22 -7.23
C ARG A 87 -1.19 13.07 -8.17
N VAL A 88 -0.79 11.84 -7.85
CA VAL A 88 -1.17 10.66 -8.64
C VAL A 88 -2.68 10.46 -8.60
N TYR A 89 -3.29 10.56 -7.42
CA TYR A 89 -4.72 10.40 -7.27
C TYR A 89 -5.49 11.45 -8.06
N LYS A 90 -5.11 12.73 -7.94
CA LYS A 90 -5.72 13.81 -8.73
C LYS A 90 -5.58 13.64 -10.23
N CYS A 91 -4.43 13.14 -10.68
CA CYS A 91 -4.21 12.87 -12.11
C CYS A 91 -5.18 11.79 -12.61
N ILE A 92 -5.29 10.69 -11.89
CA ILE A 92 -6.19 9.58 -12.25
C ILE A 92 -7.67 10.00 -12.21
N GLN A 93 -8.08 10.81 -11.26
CA GLN A 93 -9.45 11.37 -11.23
C GLN A 93 -9.78 12.13 -12.51
N LYS A 94 -8.83 12.90 -13.05
CA LYS A 94 -9.02 13.69 -14.28
C LYS A 94 -9.04 12.81 -15.54
N THR A 95 -8.26 11.73 -15.56
CA THR A 95 -8.12 10.86 -16.75
C THR A 95 -9.14 9.72 -16.78
N GLY A 96 -9.76 9.40 -15.65
CA GLY A 96 -10.72 8.29 -15.53
C GLY A 96 -10.10 6.90 -15.63
N LEU A 97 -8.76 6.80 -15.59
CA LEU A 97 -8.06 5.50 -15.63
C LEU A 97 -8.16 4.78 -14.29
N GLN A 98 -8.10 3.45 -14.32
CA GLN A 98 -8.09 2.64 -13.10
C GLN A 98 -6.76 2.74 -12.36
N THR A 99 -5.66 2.61 -13.09
CA THR A 99 -4.31 2.70 -12.56
C THR A 99 -3.36 3.40 -13.52
N CYS A 100 -2.23 3.87 -13.02
CA CYS A 100 -1.18 4.44 -13.86
C CYS A 100 -0.57 3.43 -14.84
N ALA A 101 -0.80 2.11 -14.66
CA ALA A 101 -0.36 1.09 -15.61
C ALA A 101 -1.04 1.22 -16.98
N GLU A 102 -2.23 1.82 -17.02
CA GLU A 102 -3.02 2.07 -18.25
C GLU A 102 -2.63 3.40 -18.92
N CYS A 103 -1.89 4.25 -18.21
CA CYS A 103 -1.53 5.57 -18.71
C CYS A 103 -0.52 5.48 -19.86
N ARG A 104 -0.75 6.27 -20.91
CA ARG A 104 0.16 6.37 -22.05
C ARG A 104 1.53 6.94 -21.66
N ASP A 105 1.54 7.85 -20.67
CA ASP A 105 2.74 8.54 -20.21
C ASP A 105 3.44 7.79 -19.05
N PHE A 106 3.06 6.55 -18.77
CA PHE A 106 3.72 5.72 -17.76
C PHE A 106 5.10 5.21 -18.24
N PRO A 107 6.14 5.29 -17.40
CA PRO A 107 6.22 5.92 -16.09
C PRO A 107 6.41 7.45 -16.17
N CYS A 108 5.92 8.19 -15.17
CA CYS A 108 6.02 9.64 -15.14
C CYS A 108 6.57 10.16 -13.79
N ASP A 109 6.85 11.45 -13.73
CA ASP A 109 7.47 12.11 -12.57
C ASP A 109 6.66 11.98 -11.26
N TYR A 110 5.34 11.77 -11.35
CA TYR A 110 4.52 11.57 -10.16
C TYR A 110 4.78 10.23 -9.46
N LEU A 111 5.47 9.32 -10.12
CA LEU A 111 5.81 7.99 -9.60
C LEU A 111 7.25 7.89 -9.09
N HIS A 112 7.94 9.03 -8.90
CA HIS A 112 9.32 9.03 -8.40
C HIS A 112 9.44 8.28 -7.06
N PRO A 113 10.58 7.65 -6.78
CA PRO A 113 10.84 7.00 -5.49
C PRO A 113 11.08 8.03 -4.38
N TYR A 114 10.91 7.60 -3.15
CA TYR A 114 11.23 8.39 -1.96
C TYR A 114 12.56 7.90 -1.39
N SER A 115 13.67 8.45 -1.85
CA SER A 115 15.02 8.00 -1.46
C SER A 115 15.35 8.23 0.01
N ASP A 116 14.80 9.28 0.61
CA ASP A 116 14.92 9.62 2.03
C ASP A 116 13.97 8.83 2.93
N GLN A 117 13.05 8.07 2.36
CA GLN A 117 12.03 7.30 3.07
C GLN A 117 11.95 5.86 2.55
N ALA A 118 13.11 5.19 2.53
CA ALA A 118 13.25 3.84 1.99
C ALA A 118 12.28 2.81 2.59
N MET A 119 11.85 3.01 3.84
CA MET A 119 10.89 2.13 4.52
C MET A 119 9.45 2.27 4.03
N LYS A 120 9.13 3.26 3.20
CA LYS A 120 7.77 3.42 2.68
C LYS A 120 7.52 2.50 1.49
N PRO A 121 6.37 1.80 1.45
CA PRO A 121 6.00 0.90 0.35
C PRO A 121 5.84 1.65 -0.99
N HIS A 122 5.75 2.97 -0.97
CA HIS A 122 5.68 3.83 -2.15
C HIS A 122 6.83 3.63 -3.14
N ASN A 123 7.97 3.09 -2.70
CA ASN A 123 9.07 2.75 -3.59
C ASN A 123 8.79 1.53 -4.48
N THR A 124 7.76 0.74 -4.19
CA THR A 124 7.33 -0.40 -5.01
C THR A 124 6.37 -0.02 -6.15
N LYS A 125 5.92 1.23 -6.22
CA LYS A 125 4.89 1.69 -7.16
C LYS A 125 5.16 1.29 -8.61
N VAL A 126 6.30 1.69 -9.14
CA VAL A 126 6.63 1.45 -10.55
C VAL A 126 6.75 -0.05 -10.82
N PHE A 127 7.38 -0.80 -9.93
CA PHE A 127 7.48 -2.25 -10.06
C PHE A 127 6.08 -2.91 -10.09
N ASN A 128 5.21 -2.55 -9.14
CA ASN A 128 3.84 -3.05 -9.10
C ASN A 128 3.06 -2.74 -10.38
N LEU A 129 3.15 -1.50 -10.88
CA LEU A 129 2.48 -1.10 -12.12
C LEU A 129 3.01 -1.86 -13.35
N CYS A 130 4.30 -2.12 -13.43
CA CYS A 130 4.87 -3.00 -14.46
C CYS A 130 4.31 -4.43 -14.37
N ARG A 131 4.15 -4.96 -13.15
CA ARG A 131 3.54 -6.28 -12.95
C ARG A 131 2.07 -6.29 -13.34
N ILE A 132 1.30 -5.28 -12.88
CA ILE A 132 -0.12 -5.11 -13.26
C ILE A 132 -0.26 -5.07 -14.78
N LYS A 133 0.57 -4.29 -15.47
CA LYS A 133 0.54 -4.20 -16.93
C LYS A 133 0.84 -5.55 -17.61
N LYS A 134 1.70 -6.37 -17.01
CA LYS A 134 2.13 -7.66 -17.58
C LYS A 134 1.13 -8.79 -17.33
N VAL A 135 0.59 -8.90 -16.12
CA VAL A 135 -0.23 -10.06 -15.69
C VAL A 135 -1.69 -9.71 -15.44
N GLY A 136 -2.05 -8.45 -15.47
CA GLY A 136 -3.38 -7.94 -15.10
C GLY A 136 -3.52 -7.67 -13.60
N LEU A 137 -4.43 -6.75 -13.25
CA LEU A 137 -4.64 -6.30 -11.87
C LEU A 137 -5.04 -7.42 -10.93
N GLU A 138 -6.04 -8.20 -11.31
CA GLU A 138 -6.57 -9.31 -10.49
C GLU A 138 -5.51 -10.38 -10.19
N ALA A 139 -4.77 -10.81 -11.21
CA ALA A 139 -3.72 -11.83 -11.05
C ALA A 139 -2.58 -11.33 -10.18
N TRP A 140 -2.14 -10.09 -10.40
CA TRP A 140 -1.14 -9.45 -9.55
C TRP A 140 -1.61 -9.35 -8.10
N ALA A 141 -2.83 -8.87 -7.87
CA ALA A 141 -3.35 -8.66 -6.52
C ALA A 141 -3.44 -9.97 -5.73
N LYS A 142 -3.95 -11.04 -6.36
CA LYS A 142 -4.12 -12.34 -5.71
C LYS A 142 -2.82 -13.09 -5.47
N ASN A 143 -1.88 -13.00 -6.41
CA ASN A 143 -0.73 -13.91 -6.43
C ASN A 143 0.61 -13.25 -6.11
N GLU A 144 0.74 -11.93 -6.27
CA GLU A 144 2.05 -11.26 -6.21
C GLU A 144 2.13 -10.15 -5.15
N ALA A 145 1.07 -9.34 -4.98
CA ALA A 145 1.12 -8.10 -4.21
C ALA A 145 1.64 -8.26 -2.78
N GLY A 146 1.10 -9.23 -2.04
CA GLY A 146 1.55 -9.50 -0.66
C GLY A 146 3.00 -9.98 -0.59
N GLY A 147 3.41 -10.84 -1.53
CA GLY A 147 4.78 -11.34 -1.64
C GLY A 147 5.79 -10.23 -1.97
N ILE A 148 5.40 -9.27 -2.81
CA ILE A 148 6.23 -8.10 -3.14
C ILE A 148 6.47 -7.24 -1.90
N LEU A 149 5.42 -6.94 -1.12
CA LEU A 149 5.57 -6.18 0.11
C LEU A 149 6.37 -6.92 1.18
N ASP A 150 6.14 -8.21 1.35
CA ASP A 150 6.91 -9.03 2.27
C ASP A 150 8.40 -9.03 1.91
N LYS A 151 8.71 -9.19 0.64
CA LYS A 151 10.09 -9.12 0.14
C LYS A 151 10.70 -7.73 0.31
N TYR A 152 9.92 -6.67 0.06
CA TYR A 152 10.37 -5.30 0.22
C TYR A 152 10.76 -4.98 1.67
N TYR A 153 9.96 -5.39 2.64
CA TYR A 153 10.21 -5.09 4.05
C TYR A 153 11.19 -6.04 4.73
N TYR A 154 11.21 -7.31 4.35
CA TYR A 154 11.87 -8.36 5.12
C TYR A 154 12.80 -9.24 4.30
N GLY A 155 12.79 -9.11 2.99
CA GLY A 155 13.62 -9.91 2.10
C GLY A 155 15.07 -9.41 2.05
N GLN A 156 15.96 -10.32 1.69
CA GLN A 156 17.32 -9.97 1.28
C GLN A 156 17.34 -9.81 -0.24
N TRP A 157 17.92 -8.71 -0.71
CA TRP A 157 18.14 -8.48 -2.13
C TRP A 157 19.44 -9.14 -2.55
N THR A 158 19.34 -10.04 -3.49
CA THR A 158 20.49 -10.58 -4.23
C THR A 158 20.43 -10.01 -5.64
N LEU A 159 21.47 -9.34 -6.07
CA LEU A 159 21.65 -8.88 -7.45
C LEU A 159 22.18 -10.03 -8.29
#